data_32e0b95a19209dc5f5da8bb34b68d706
#
_entry.id   32e0b95a19209dc5f5da8bb34b68d706
#
_cell.length_a   1.000
_cell.length_b   1.000
_cell.length_c   1.000
_cell.angle_alpha   90.00
_cell.angle_beta   90.00
_cell.angle_gamma   90.00
#
_symmetry.space_group_name_H-M   'P 1'
#
loop_
_entity.id
_entity.type
_entity.pdbx_description
1 polymer ?
#
loop_
_entity_poly.entity_id
_entity_poly.type
_entity_poly.pdbx_seq_one_letter_code
_entity_poly.pdbx_strand_id
1 'polypeptide(L)'
;FGTVYHETMRSIYNSDRMTGKDIESWLGRREEIKERIKSLIIEELNIMEVTGRNLVVTDVILKYVIKTLQRDLELLQKENVEFFEVLGREVRVSGEFEGQKLKGFIDRLDSFHPGQIRVVDYKTGKVLDDDEKITDDNAEAIADKIFAEDIKERPKIALQFFIYDLLVQDHP
;
A
#
# COMPACT_ATOMS: atom_id res chain seq x y z
N PHE A 1 -5.96 1.81 -13.46
CA PHE A 1 -4.87 0.91 -13.06
C PHE A 1 -4.72 0.88 -11.54
N GLY A 2 -4.50 2.04 -10.88
CA GLY A 2 -4.38 2.13 -9.43
C GLY A 2 -5.61 1.56 -8.71
N THR A 3 -6.80 2.03 -9.03
CA THR A 3 -8.09 1.57 -8.46
C THR A 3 -8.21 0.05 -8.49
N VAL A 4 -7.96 -0.58 -9.64
CA VAL A 4 -8.04 -2.05 -9.79
C VAL A 4 -7.03 -2.77 -8.89
N TYR A 5 -5.81 -2.24 -8.78
CA TYR A 5 -4.80 -2.81 -7.90
C TYR A 5 -5.22 -2.72 -6.43
N HIS A 6 -5.65 -1.55 -5.95
CA HIS A 6 -6.12 -1.33 -4.58
C HIS A 6 -7.30 -2.25 -4.23
N GLU A 7 -8.31 -2.33 -5.11
CA GLU A 7 -9.47 -3.22 -4.91
C GLU A 7 -9.08 -4.70 -4.89
N THR A 8 -8.12 -5.10 -5.72
CA THR A 8 -7.58 -6.46 -5.68
C THR A 8 -6.90 -6.74 -4.35
N MET A 9 -6.03 -5.84 -3.88
CA MET A 9 -5.36 -5.99 -2.59
C MET A 9 -6.36 -6.01 -1.43
N ARG A 10 -7.37 -5.13 -1.44
CA ARG A 10 -8.42 -5.11 -0.45
C ARG A 10 -9.18 -6.43 -0.37
N SER A 11 -9.44 -7.06 -1.52
CA SER A 11 -10.13 -8.36 -1.57
C SER A 11 -9.28 -9.51 -1.02
N ILE A 12 -7.97 -9.45 -1.16
CA ILE A 12 -7.01 -10.44 -0.63
C ILE A 12 -6.87 -10.30 0.88
N TYR A 13 -6.66 -9.09 1.38
CA TYR A 13 -6.48 -8.82 2.80
C TYR A 13 -7.83 -8.57 3.51
N ASN A 14 -8.82 -9.43 3.27
CA ASN A 14 -10.17 -9.27 3.81
C ASN A 14 -10.37 -9.85 5.22
N SER A 15 -9.39 -10.58 5.75
CA SER A 15 -9.38 -11.14 7.10
C SER A 15 -8.68 -10.19 8.09
N ASP A 16 -9.11 -10.18 9.35
CA ASP A 16 -8.46 -9.36 10.40
C ASP A 16 -7.09 -9.89 10.81
N ARG A 17 -6.72 -11.08 10.32
CA ARG A 17 -5.42 -11.69 10.53
C ARG A 17 -4.96 -12.38 9.27
N MET A 18 -3.68 -12.18 8.91
CA MET A 18 -3.03 -12.81 7.76
C MET A 18 -1.84 -13.63 8.22
N THR A 19 -1.90 -14.93 7.98
CA THR A 19 -0.79 -15.88 8.26
C THR A 19 0.09 -16.10 7.04
N GLY A 20 1.30 -16.62 7.25
CA GLY A 20 2.16 -17.04 6.14
C GLY A 20 1.46 -18.05 5.21
N LYS A 21 0.67 -18.99 5.78
CA LYS A 21 -0.10 -19.98 5.01
C LYS A 21 -1.19 -19.34 4.14
N ASP A 22 -1.85 -18.30 4.63
CA ASP A 22 -2.84 -17.58 3.84
C ASP A 22 -2.18 -16.91 2.64
N ILE A 23 -1.03 -16.26 2.85
CA ILE A 23 -0.26 -15.62 1.78
C ILE A 23 0.24 -16.65 0.76
N GLU A 24 0.80 -17.77 1.21
CA GLU A 24 1.23 -18.87 0.32
C GLU A 24 0.06 -19.44 -0.48
N SER A 25 -1.11 -19.59 0.14
CA SER A 25 -2.34 -20.02 -0.53
C SER A 25 -2.72 -19.03 -1.65
N TRP A 26 -2.67 -17.71 -1.39
CA TRP A 26 -2.91 -16.71 -2.42
C TRP A 26 -1.86 -16.74 -3.53
N LEU A 27 -0.59 -16.89 -3.21
CA LEU A 27 0.49 -17.01 -4.20
C LEU A 27 0.30 -18.23 -5.12
N GLY A 28 -0.34 -19.30 -4.65
CA GLY A 28 -0.72 -20.48 -5.43
C GLY A 28 -1.94 -20.28 -6.34
N ARG A 29 -2.79 -19.28 -6.07
CA ARG A 29 -4.06 -19.04 -6.80
C ARG A 29 -3.96 -17.91 -7.84
N ARG A 30 -2.88 -17.90 -8.62
CA ARG A 30 -2.59 -16.80 -9.58
C ARG A 30 -3.69 -16.59 -10.62
N GLU A 31 -4.29 -17.67 -11.11
CA GLU A 31 -5.38 -17.56 -12.10
C GLU A 31 -6.64 -16.94 -11.48
N GLU A 32 -6.96 -17.26 -10.22
CA GLU A 32 -8.07 -16.67 -9.51
C GLU A 32 -7.86 -15.15 -9.31
N ILE A 33 -6.64 -14.74 -8.91
CA ILE A 33 -6.27 -13.33 -8.81
C ILE A 33 -6.39 -12.66 -10.19
N LYS A 34 -5.94 -13.31 -11.26
CA LYS A 34 -5.99 -12.77 -12.62
C LYS A 34 -7.44 -12.56 -13.08
N GLU A 35 -8.32 -13.52 -12.82
CA GLU A 35 -9.74 -13.39 -13.16
C GLU A 35 -10.42 -12.29 -12.34
N ARG A 36 -10.06 -12.13 -11.05
CA ARG A 36 -10.54 -11.02 -10.24
C ARG A 36 -10.11 -9.66 -10.79
N ILE A 37 -8.84 -9.52 -11.22
CA ILE A 37 -8.32 -8.31 -11.86
C ILE A 37 -9.10 -8.00 -13.14
N LYS A 38 -9.36 -9.00 -14.00
CA LYS A 38 -10.16 -8.83 -15.22
C LYS A 38 -11.58 -8.34 -14.91
N SER A 39 -12.24 -8.94 -13.93
CA SER A 39 -13.56 -8.52 -13.49
C SER A 39 -13.59 -7.06 -13.05
N LEU A 40 -12.61 -6.64 -12.27
CA LEU A 40 -12.47 -5.25 -11.84
C LEU A 40 -12.16 -4.28 -13.00
N ILE A 41 -11.37 -4.71 -13.99
CA ILE A 41 -11.12 -3.90 -15.20
C ILE A 41 -12.41 -3.73 -16.02
N ILE A 42 -13.19 -4.79 -16.17
CA ILE A 42 -14.49 -4.76 -16.86
C ILE A 42 -15.43 -3.77 -16.18
N GLU A 43 -15.51 -3.82 -14.86
CA GLU A 43 -16.34 -2.95 -14.04
C GLU A 43 -15.88 -1.49 -14.12
N GLU A 44 -14.60 -1.23 -13.89
CA GLU A 44 -14.00 0.11 -13.86
C GLU A 44 -14.09 0.83 -15.22
N LEU A 45 -13.88 0.11 -16.32
CA LEU A 45 -13.89 0.67 -17.67
C LEU A 45 -15.26 0.57 -18.36
N ASN A 46 -16.24 -0.10 -17.73
CA ASN A 46 -17.57 -0.38 -18.30
C ASN A 46 -17.47 -1.03 -19.71
N ILE A 47 -16.61 -2.05 -19.82
CA ILE A 47 -16.40 -2.83 -21.06
C ILE A 47 -16.95 -4.25 -20.89
N MET A 48 -17.18 -4.95 -22.00
CA MET A 48 -17.71 -6.32 -21.95
C MET A 48 -16.63 -7.39 -21.81
N GLU A 49 -15.41 -7.09 -22.28
CA GLU A 49 -14.31 -8.05 -22.32
C GLU A 49 -12.95 -7.35 -22.20
N VAL A 50 -11.99 -8.02 -21.55
CA VAL A 50 -10.61 -7.55 -21.45
C VAL A 50 -9.82 -8.01 -22.66
N THR A 51 -9.47 -7.07 -23.53
CA THR A 51 -8.74 -7.34 -24.80
C THR A 51 -7.56 -6.37 -24.99
N GLY A 52 -6.69 -6.65 -25.93
CA GLY A 52 -5.62 -5.76 -26.36
C GLY A 52 -4.73 -5.28 -25.21
N ARG A 53 -4.60 -3.96 -25.07
CA ARG A 53 -3.76 -3.32 -24.04
C ARG A 53 -4.19 -3.72 -22.59
N ASN A 54 -5.48 -3.96 -22.38
CA ASN A 54 -5.98 -4.29 -21.04
C ASN A 54 -5.53 -5.69 -20.57
N LEU A 55 -5.18 -6.62 -21.46
CA LEU A 55 -4.54 -7.88 -21.11
C LEU A 55 -3.15 -7.63 -20.51
N VAL A 56 -2.36 -6.74 -21.11
CA VAL A 56 -1.04 -6.36 -20.57
C VAL A 56 -1.20 -5.69 -19.21
N VAL A 57 -2.18 -4.80 -19.06
CA VAL A 57 -2.49 -4.16 -17.76
C VAL A 57 -2.84 -5.20 -16.72
N THR A 58 -3.64 -6.22 -17.05
CA THR A 58 -3.96 -7.34 -16.17
C THR A 58 -2.69 -8.05 -15.65
N ASP A 59 -1.79 -8.40 -16.56
CA ASP A 59 -0.54 -9.10 -16.19
C ASP A 59 0.40 -8.23 -15.36
N VAL A 60 0.44 -6.92 -15.62
CA VAL A 60 1.22 -5.97 -14.81
C VAL A 60 0.64 -5.85 -13.40
N ILE A 61 -0.69 -5.70 -13.26
CA ILE A 61 -1.34 -5.65 -11.94
C ILE A 61 -1.10 -6.96 -11.18
N LEU A 62 -1.27 -8.11 -11.83
CA LEU A 62 -0.98 -9.41 -11.22
C LEU A 62 0.45 -9.47 -10.68
N LYS A 63 1.43 -8.97 -11.46
CA LYS A 63 2.83 -8.93 -11.02
C LYS A 63 3.02 -8.06 -9.77
N TYR A 64 2.33 -6.91 -9.67
CA TYR A 64 2.37 -6.08 -8.46
C TYR A 64 1.76 -6.79 -7.26
N VAL A 65 0.58 -7.40 -7.42
CA VAL A 65 -0.08 -8.19 -6.38
C VAL A 65 0.85 -9.30 -5.84
N ILE A 66 1.44 -10.09 -6.74
CA ILE A 66 2.35 -11.17 -6.36
C ILE A 66 3.58 -10.64 -5.61
N LYS A 67 4.18 -9.53 -6.08
CA LYS A 67 5.31 -8.92 -5.39
C LYS A 67 4.96 -8.44 -3.99
N THR A 68 3.78 -7.84 -3.80
CA THR A 68 3.33 -7.39 -2.49
C THR A 68 3.10 -8.56 -1.54
N LEU A 69 2.46 -9.64 -1.99
CA LEU A 69 2.29 -10.86 -1.21
C LEU A 69 3.65 -11.48 -0.82
N GLN A 70 4.60 -11.56 -1.76
CA GLN A 70 5.95 -12.05 -1.48
C GLN A 70 6.65 -11.19 -0.44
N ARG A 71 6.52 -9.86 -0.55
CA ARG A 71 7.12 -8.93 0.43
C ARG A 71 6.53 -9.10 1.82
N ASP A 72 5.22 -9.28 1.95
CA ASP A 72 4.60 -9.51 3.26
C ASP A 72 5.00 -10.87 3.85
N LEU A 73 5.16 -11.90 3.02
CA LEU A 73 5.69 -13.20 3.47
C LEU A 73 7.14 -13.09 3.97
N GLU A 74 8.01 -12.35 3.25
CA GLU A 74 9.38 -12.06 3.68
C GLU A 74 9.42 -11.30 5.02
N LEU A 75 8.49 -10.36 5.20
CA LEU A 75 8.39 -9.59 6.45
C LEU A 75 7.97 -10.48 7.62
N LEU A 76 6.99 -11.38 7.46
CA LEU A 76 6.63 -12.37 8.49
C LEU A 76 7.84 -13.20 8.93
N GLN A 77 8.64 -13.65 7.97
CA GLN A 77 9.85 -14.41 8.23
C GLN A 77 10.92 -13.57 8.96
N LYS A 78 11.13 -12.33 8.51
CA LYS A 78 12.09 -11.40 9.10
C LYS A 78 11.74 -11.03 10.53
N GLU A 79 10.47 -10.73 10.79
CA GLU A 79 9.95 -10.38 12.12
C GLU A 79 9.76 -11.61 13.00
N ASN A 80 9.96 -12.83 12.46
CA ASN A 80 9.81 -14.12 13.15
C ASN A 80 8.44 -14.27 13.84
N VAL A 81 7.38 -13.91 13.13
CA VAL A 81 5.99 -14.04 13.58
C VAL A 81 5.17 -14.89 12.61
N GLU A 82 4.14 -15.56 13.12
CA GLU A 82 3.29 -16.45 12.32
C GLU A 82 2.23 -15.68 11.50
N PHE A 83 1.85 -14.50 11.96
CA PHE A 83 0.82 -13.66 11.34
C PHE A 83 1.05 -12.19 11.65
N PHE A 84 0.37 -11.33 10.92
CA PHE A 84 0.13 -9.94 11.29
C PHE A 84 -1.38 -9.67 11.37
N GLU A 85 -1.76 -8.71 12.19
CA GLU A 85 -3.13 -8.25 12.30
C GLU A 85 -3.39 -7.15 11.29
N VAL A 86 -4.51 -7.24 10.56
CA VAL A 86 -4.98 -6.20 9.65
C VAL A 86 -5.93 -5.29 10.41
N LEU A 87 -5.41 -4.17 10.90
CA LEU A 87 -6.12 -3.22 11.75
C LEU A 87 -7.15 -2.38 10.97
N GLY A 88 -6.90 -2.16 9.68
CA GLY A 88 -7.83 -1.41 8.85
C GLY A 88 -7.47 -1.45 7.36
N ARG A 89 -8.48 -1.17 6.53
CA ARG A 89 -8.40 -1.13 5.05
C ARG A 89 -9.12 0.12 4.58
N GLU A 90 -8.49 0.89 3.68
CA GLU A 90 -9.02 2.19 3.21
C GLU A 90 -9.43 3.09 4.39
N VAL A 91 -8.54 3.18 5.38
CA VAL A 91 -8.79 3.91 6.61
C VAL A 91 -8.76 5.41 6.34
N ARG A 92 -9.88 6.06 6.60
CA ARG A 92 -9.94 7.53 6.55
C ARG A 92 -9.35 8.10 7.83
N VAL A 93 -8.29 8.89 7.67
CA VAL A 93 -7.63 9.59 8.77
C VAL A 93 -7.79 11.10 8.61
N SER A 94 -7.98 11.80 9.73
CA SER A 94 -8.07 13.26 9.74
C SER A 94 -7.61 13.79 11.09
N GLY A 95 -6.95 14.93 11.08
CA GLY A 95 -6.47 15.61 12.28
C GLY A 95 -6.17 17.07 11.99
N GLU A 96 -5.59 17.76 12.96
CA GLU A 96 -5.17 19.15 12.85
C GLU A 96 -3.71 19.27 13.30
N PHE A 97 -2.91 19.96 12.50
CA PHE A 97 -1.53 20.24 12.82
C PHE A 97 -1.27 21.74 12.58
N GLU A 98 -0.82 22.45 13.59
CA GLU A 98 -0.57 23.91 13.56
C GLU A 98 -1.71 24.74 12.94
N GLY A 99 -2.97 24.41 13.28
CA GLY A 99 -4.16 25.08 12.76
C GLY A 99 -4.55 24.66 11.33
N GLN A 100 -3.81 23.74 10.70
CA GLN A 100 -4.11 23.20 9.38
C GLN A 100 -4.83 21.84 9.51
N LYS A 101 -5.99 21.74 8.86
CA LYS A 101 -6.73 20.47 8.82
C LYS A 101 -6.11 19.54 7.79
N LEU A 102 -5.65 18.40 8.25
CA LEU A 102 -5.10 17.33 7.44
C LEU A 102 -6.12 16.18 7.33
N LYS A 103 -6.14 15.53 6.17
CA LYS A 103 -6.94 14.32 5.92
C LYS A 103 -6.24 13.43 4.91
N GLY A 104 -6.45 12.14 5.03
CA GLY A 104 -5.92 11.16 4.10
C GLY A 104 -6.70 9.86 4.12
N PHE A 105 -6.32 8.96 3.22
CA PHE A 105 -6.79 7.59 3.17
C PHE A 105 -5.56 6.70 3.17
N ILE A 106 -5.52 5.77 4.12
CA ILE A 106 -4.47 4.77 4.23
C ILE A 106 -5.01 3.48 3.65
N ASP A 107 -4.33 2.90 2.68
CA ASP A 107 -4.79 1.70 1.99
C ASP A 107 -4.91 0.51 2.93
N ARG A 108 -3.90 0.32 3.82
CA ARG A 108 -3.93 -0.72 4.85
C ARG A 108 -3.13 -0.29 6.08
N LEU A 109 -3.71 -0.54 7.25
CA LEU A 109 -3.02 -0.52 8.53
C LEU A 109 -2.87 -1.95 9.02
N ASP A 110 -1.69 -2.33 9.46
CA ASP A 110 -1.46 -3.63 10.07
C ASP A 110 -0.44 -3.58 11.22
N SER A 111 -0.31 -4.69 11.95
CA SER A 111 0.58 -4.81 13.09
C SER A 111 1.21 -6.21 13.13
N PHE A 112 2.54 -6.25 13.21
CA PHE A 112 3.31 -7.49 13.44
C PHE A 112 3.54 -7.73 14.93
N HIS A 113 3.57 -6.68 15.73
CA HIS A 113 3.80 -6.72 17.16
C HIS A 113 2.87 -5.76 17.90
N PRO A 114 2.40 -6.12 19.12
CA PRO A 114 1.57 -5.23 19.92
C PRO A 114 2.19 -3.85 20.09
N GLY A 115 1.40 -2.80 19.88
CA GLY A 115 1.86 -1.42 20.01
C GLY A 115 2.67 -0.88 18.84
N GLN A 116 2.84 -1.64 17.77
CA GLN A 116 3.45 -1.18 16.52
C GLN A 116 2.42 -1.17 15.40
N ILE A 117 2.32 -0.07 14.68
CA ILE A 117 1.43 0.07 13.52
C ILE A 117 2.29 0.24 12.28
N ARG A 118 1.99 -0.54 11.25
CA ARG A 118 2.56 -0.35 9.91
C ARG A 118 1.51 0.29 9.00
N VAL A 119 1.88 1.41 8.43
CA VAL A 119 1.11 2.07 7.37
C VAL A 119 1.56 1.50 6.02
N VAL A 120 0.62 1.03 5.24
CA VAL A 120 0.85 0.52 3.88
C VAL A 120 0.06 1.35 2.89
N ASP A 121 0.75 1.85 1.88
CA ASP A 121 0.18 2.62 0.78
C ASP A 121 0.66 2.01 -0.55
N TYR A 122 -0.29 1.63 -1.42
CA TYR A 122 -0.01 0.93 -2.66
C TYR A 122 0.27 1.91 -3.80
N LYS A 123 1.51 1.98 -4.26
CA LYS A 123 1.92 2.85 -5.36
C LYS A 123 2.11 2.08 -6.66
N THR A 124 1.46 2.57 -7.71
CA THR A 124 1.55 2.03 -9.08
C THR A 124 2.31 2.95 -10.03
N GLY A 125 2.68 4.14 -9.56
CA GLY A 125 3.47 5.14 -10.28
C GLY A 125 4.98 4.97 -10.07
N LYS A 126 5.75 5.85 -10.69
CA LYS A 126 7.19 5.94 -10.44
C LYS A 126 7.42 6.51 -9.03
N VAL A 127 8.22 5.81 -8.26
CA VAL A 127 8.74 6.27 -6.96
C VAL A 127 10.10 6.89 -7.20
N LEU A 128 10.42 7.99 -6.54
CA LEU A 128 11.75 8.61 -6.58
C LEU A 128 12.65 7.90 -5.56
N ASP A 129 13.95 7.87 -5.83
CA ASP A 129 14.94 7.21 -4.95
C ASP A 129 14.89 7.76 -3.52
N ASP A 130 14.68 9.08 -3.37
CA ASP A 130 14.53 9.75 -2.06
C ASP A 130 13.23 9.37 -1.31
N ASP A 131 12.26 8.79 -1.99
CA ASP A 131 11.01 8.28 -1.39
C ASP A 131 11.11 6.79 -1.00
N GLU A 132 12.17 6.07 -1.43
CA GLU A 132 12.23 4.61 -1.27
C GLU A 132 12.70 4.17 0.11
N LYS A 133 13.57 4.95 0.75
CA LYS A 133 14.14 4.56 2.04
C LYS A 133 14.55 5.76 2.89
N ILE A 134 13.82 5.98 3.96
CA ILE A 134 14.18 6.95 5.00
C ILE A 134 14.89 6.20 6.12
N THR A 135 16.06 6.70 6.51
CA THR A 135 16.87 6.20 7.62
C THR A 135 17.29 7.37 8.51
N ASP A 136 17.78 7.08 9.70
CA ASP A 136 18.27 8.12 10.61
C ASP A 136 19.37 9.00 9.96
N ASP A 137 20.19 8.40 9.08
CA ASP A 137 21.28 9.10 8.41
C ASP A 137 20.83 10.10 7.33
N ASN A 138 19.63 9.90 6.72
CA ASN A 138 19.15 10.73 5.62
C ASN A 138 17.86 11.50 5.93
N ALA A 139 17.27 11.29 7.11
CA ALA A 139 15.98 11.87 7.48
C ALA A 139 15.97 13.41 7.45
N GLU A 140 17.04 14.04 7.96
CA GLU A 140 17.18 15.51 7.97
C GLU A 140 17.25 16.06 6.53
N ALA A 141 18.07 15.46 5.67
CA ALA A 141 18.21 15.87 4.28
C ALA A 141 16.90 15.69 3.49
N ILE A 142 16.12 14.65 3.80
CA ILE A 142 14.80 14.42 3.18
C ILE A 142 13.80 15.45 3.71
N ALA A 143 13.81 15.77 5.00
CA ALA A 143 12.97 16.80 5.58
C ALA A 143 13.23 18.17 4.92
N ASP A 144 14.50 18.55 4.72
CA ASP A 144 14.88 19.79 4.02
C ASP A 144 14.32 19.83 2.60
N LYS A 145 14.36 18.71 1.87
CA LYS A 145 13.79 18.60 0.52
C LYS A 145 12.25 18.71 0.51
N ILE A 146 11.57 18.16 1.52
CA ILE A 146 10.11 18.26 1.66
C ILE A 146 9.68 19.73 1.74
N PHE A 147 10.44 20.57 2.45
CA PHE A 147 10.13 21.98 2.67
C PHE A 147 10.83 22.93 1.69
N ALA A 148 11.61 22.41 0.74
CA ALA A 148 12.28 23.21 -0.28
C ALA A 148 11.27 23.99 -1.17
N GLU A 149 11.71 25.11 -1.74
CA GLU A 149 10.85 25.95 -2.60
C GLU A 149 10.48 25.26 -3.92
N ASP A 150 11.36 24.40 -4.47
CA ASP A 150 11.07 23.67 -5.71
C ASP A 150 10.15 22.46 -5.45
N ILE A 151 8.87 22.67 -5.80
CA ILE A 151 7.80 21.68 -5.64
C ILE A 151 8.02 20.42 -6.50
N LYS A 152 8.79 20.52 -7.60
CA LYS A 152 8.97 19.38 -8.54
C LYS A 152 9.89 18.30 -7.99
N GLU A 153 10.83 18.67 -7.15
CA GLU A 153 11.82 17.76 -6.55
C GLU A 153 11.44 17.27 -5.15
N ARG A 154 10.27 17.70 -4.64
CA ARG A 154 9.82 17.28 -3.30
C ARG A 154 9.53 15.79 -3.26
N PRO A 155 10.05 15.04 -2.26
CA PRO A 155 9.72 13.65 -2.03
C PRO A 155 8.29 13.53 -1.48
N LYS A 156 7.33 13.39 -2.41
CA LYS A 156 5.88 13.45 -2.10
C LYS A 156 5.40 12.27 -1.28
N ILE A 157 6.01 11.10 -1.49
CA ILE A 157 5.67 9.88 -0.76
C ILE A 157 6.18 9.99 0.68
N ALA A 158 7.41 10.48 0.88
CA ALA A 158 7.93 10.76 2.21
C ALA A 158 7.04 11.74 2.97
N LEU A 159 6.65 12.87 2.36
CA LEU A 159 5.70 13.81 2.96
C LEU A 159 4.37 13.14 3.32
N GLN A 160 3.83 12.29 2.44
CA GLN A 160 2.59 11.57 2.69
C GLN A 160 2.70 10.66 3.92
N PHE A 161 3.82 9.93 4.08
CA PHE A 161 4.05 9.07 5.24
C PHE A 161 4.24 9.88 6.53
N PHE A 162 4.91 11.02 6.50
CA PHE A 162 4.98 11.91 7.66
C PHE A 162 3.58 12.38 8.10
N ILE A 163 2.72 12.75 7.14
CA ILE A 163 1.33 13.12 7.45
C ILE A 163 0.56 11.94 8.04
N TYR A 164 0.73 10.74 7.49
CA TYR A 164 0.07 9.53 8.02
C TYR A 164 0.54 9.22 9.44
N ASP A 165 1.84 9.32 9.72
CA ASP A 165 2.39 9.10 11.06
C ASP A 165 1.75 10.07 12.08
N LEU A 166 1.68 11.36 11.76
CA LEU A 166 1.01 12.36 12.60
C LEU A 166 -0.48 12.02 12.84
N LEU A 167 -1.18 11.55 11.80
CA LEU A 167 -2.61 11.29 11.89
C LEU A 167 -2.94 9.95 12.56
N VAL A 168 -2.04 8.98 12.53
CA VAL A 168 -2.24 7.66 13.15
C VAL A 168 -1.94 7.68 14.65
N GLN A 169 -1.04 8.56 15.12
CA GLN A 169 -0.73 8.71 16.55
C GLN A 169 -1.96 9.12 17.38
N ASP A 170 -2.90 9.84 16.78
CA ASP A 170 -4.15 10.29 17.42
C ASP A 170 -5.30 9.26 17.28
N HIS A 171 -5.10 8.14 16.59
CA HIS A 171 -6.06 7.07 16.46
C HIS A 171 -5.70 5.93 17.43
N PRO A 172 -6.59 5.66 18.43
CA PRO A 172 -6.40 4.56 19.39
C PRO A 172 -6.54 3.18 18.73
#